data_acbd40b7d939e98711fae701acb87286
#
_entry.id   acbd40b7d939e98711fae701acb87286
#
_cell.length_a   1.000
_cell.length_b   1.000
_cell.length_c   1.000
_cell.angle_alpha   90.00
_cell.angle_beta   90.00
_cell.angle_gamma   90.00
#
_symmetry.space_group_name_H-M   'P 1'
#
loop_
_entity.id
_entity.type
_entity.pdbx_description
1 polymer ?
#
loop_
_entity_poly.entity_id
_entity_poly.type
_entity_poly.pdbx_seq_one_letter_code
_entity_poly.pdbx_strand_id
1 'polypeptide(L)'
;MDNNRSASILAAPAAVPAGLHDGGLWRASLVLALVSLLGFGLAYSLAGTFIAGSAFPQQAGGSLLWQGDRVIGSALVAQPFADARYFQPRPSAAKYDPMAAAGSNQARSNPELVQRIEAARTEVAARDGIDPASVPSELLTQSGSGLDPHLSPQAAAVQVRRVAAARGLPEARVAALLAEHVQPRQYGVLGAPRVNVLTLNLALDRLP
;
A
#
# COMPACT_ATOMS: atom_id res chain seq x y z
N MET A 1 71.27 -48.02 13.18
CA MET A 1 71.75 -47.04 12.20
C MET A 1 70.84 -47.16 10.95
N ASP A 2 69.72 -46.51 10.98
CA ASP A 2 68.82 -46.46 9.81
C ASP A 2 68.29 -45.03 9.62
N ASN A 3 68.69 -44.53 8.50
CA ASN A 3 68.52 -43.16 8.07
C ASN A 3 67.20 -43.07 7.32
N ASN A 4 66.12 -42.74 8.01
CA ASN A 4 64.80 -42.55 7.39
C ASN A 4 64.72 -41.14 6.81
N ARG A 5 64.99 -41.03 5.52
CA ARG A 5 64.75 -39.81 4.75
C ARG A 5 63.27 -39.71 4.43
N SER A 6 62.53 -38.93 5.26
CA SER A 6 61.21 -38.47 4.91
C SER A 6 61.30 -37.52 3.73
N ALA A 7 61.02 -38.00 2.54
CA ALA A 7 60.84 -37.19 1.36
C ALA A 7 59.50 -36.44 1.50
N SER A 8 59.57 -35.19 1.80
CA SER A 8 58.40 -34.28 1.73
C SER A 8 58.02 -34.15 0.25
N ILE A 9 56.92 -34.78 -0.10
CA ILE A 9 56.29 -34.56 -1.40
C ILE A 9 55.70 -33.12 -1.35
N LEU A 10 56.50 -32.18 -1.84
CA LEU A 10 55.95 -30.84 -2.18
C LEU A 10 54.96 -31.05 -3.33
N ALA A 11 53.68 -31.02 -2.98
CA ALA A 11 52.62 -30.97 -3.99
C ALA A 11 52.87 -29.74 -4.88
N ALA A 12 53.03 -29.95 -6.17
CA ALA A 12 53.12 -28.85 -7.12
C ALA A 12 51.87 -27.97 -6.99
N PRO A 13 52.01 -26.63 -6.98
CA PRO A 13 50.85 -25.77 -6.95
C PRO A 13 49.96 -26.11 -8.14
N ALA A 14 48.65 -26.31 -7.86
CA ALA A 14 47.67 -26.55 -8.87
C ALA A 14 47.80 -25.46 -9.94
N ALA A 15 47.93 -25.86 -11.19
CA ALA A 15 48.02 -24.93 -12.31
C ALA A 15 46.79 -24.00 -12.27
N VAL A 16 47.04 -22.73 -12.05
CA VAL A 16 46.00 -21.68 -12.19
C VAL A 16 45.48 -21.81 -13.62
N PRO A 17 44.15 -21.99 -13.81
CA PRO A 17 43.62 -22.11 -15.17
C PRO A 17 44.07 -20.88 -15.97
N ALA A 18 44.56 -21.10 -17.18
CA ALA A 18 45.08 -20.08 -18.08
C ALA A 18 44.12 -18.87 -18.09
N GLY A 19 44.68 -17.71 -17.74
CA GLY A 19 43.91 -16.52 -17.45
C GLY A 19 42.90 -16.20 -18.55
N LEU A 20 41.71 -15.84 -18.13
CA LEU A 20 40.73 -15.21 -18.99
C LEU A 20 41.40 -14.00 -19.64
N HIS A 21 41.52 -14.02 -20.97
CA HIS A 21 42.13 -12.93 -21.73
C HIS A 21 41.22 -11.70 -21.60
N ASP A 22 41.60 -10.73 -20.80
CA ASP A 22 40.83 -9.49 -20.50
C ASP A 22 40.45 -8.71 -21.78
N GLY A 23 41.16 -8.89 -22.89
CA GLY A 23 40.90 -8.16 -24.13
C GLY A 23 39.53 -8.39 -24.78
N GLY A 24 38.82 -9.51 -24.44
CA GLY A 24 37.47 -9.80 -24.92
C GLY A 24 36.34 -9.47 -23.97
N LEU A 25 36.63 -9.28 -22.68
CA LEU A 25 35.65 -9.11 -21.63
C LEU A 25 34.85 -7.81 -21.78
N TRP A 26 35.49 -6.73 -22.21
CA TRP A 26 34.83 -5.44 -22.44
C TRP A 26 33.73 -5.52 -23.50
N ARG A 27 33.97 -6.24 -24.61
CA ARG A 27 32.96 -6.43 -25.67
C ARG A 27 31.79 -7.25 -25.17
N ALA A 28 32.08 -8.37 -24.50
CA ALA A 28 31.03 -9.21 -23.93
C ALA A 28 30.21 -8.48 -22.87
N SER A 29 30.87 -7.77 -21.97
CA SER A 29 30.19 -6.96 -20.93
C SER A 29 29.34 -5.84 -21.52
N LEU A 30 29.87 -5.14 -22.54
CA LEU A 30 29.13 -4.07 -23.21
C LEU A 30 27.91 -4.62 -23.97
N VAL A 31 28.05 -5.71 -24.69
CA VAL A 31 26.94 -6.37 -25.40
C VAL A 31 25.90 -6.85 -24.40
N LEU A 32 26.33 -7.52 -23.32
CA LEU A 32 25.40 -7.97 -22.29
C LEU A 32 24.67 -6.79 -21.62
N ALA A 33 25.38 -5.71 -21.31
CA ALA A 33 24.78 -4.49 -20.75
C ALA A 33 23.75 -3.88 -21.72
N LEU A 34 24.08 -3.76 -23.01
CA LEU A 34 23.17 -3.24 -24.03
C LEU A 34 21.95 -4.14 -24.22
N VAL A 35 22.14 -5.45 -24.32
CA VAL A 35 21.04 -6.41 -24.46
C VAL A 35 20.13 -6.37 -23.22
N SER A 36 20.71 -6.30 -22.03
CA SER A 36 19.95 -6.20 -20.79
C SER A 36 19.18 -4.87 -20.72
N LEU A 37 19.82 -3.76 -21.03
CA LEU A 37 19.21 -2.44 -20.99
C LEU A 37 18.08 -2.30 -22.04
N LEU A 38 18.34 -2.70 -23.27
CA LEU A 38 17.38 -2.58 -24.36
C LEU A 38 16.30 -3.67 -24.28
N GLY A 39 16.68 -4.91 -23.98
CA GLY A 39 15.73 -6.02 -23.87
C GLY A 39 14.84 -5.92 -22.63
N PHE A 40 15.44 -5.90 -21.44
CA PHE A 40 14.68 -5.88 -20.19
C PHE A 40 14.29 -4.47 -19.73
N GLY A 41 15.18 -3.49 -19.90
CA GLY A 41 14.90 -2.12 -19.50
C GLY A 41 13.88 -1.41 -20.40
N LEU A 42 14.01 -1.53 -21.71
CA LEU A 42 13.18 -0.80 -22.67
C LEU A 42 12.09 -1.69 -23.29
N ALA A 43 12.45 -2.72 -24.05
CA ALA A 43 11.47 -3.49 -24.83
C ALA A 43 10.46 -4.21 -23.92
N TYR A 44 10.92 -4.87 -22.85
CA TYR A 44 10.03 -5.52 -21.88
C TYR A 44 9.10 -4.53 -21.19
N SER A 45 9.64 -3.39 -20.73
CA SER A 45 8.86 -2.35 -20.04
C SER A 45 7.80 -1.74 -20.97
N LEU A 46 8.15 -1.44 -22.22
CA LEU A 46 7.19 -0.92 -23.20
C LEU A 46 6.11 -1.95 -23.55
N ALA A 47 6.50 -3.22 -23.77
CA ALA A 47 5.54 -4.29 -24.02
C ALA A 47 4.60 -4.49 -22.84
N GLY A 48 5.13 -4.55 -21.60
CA GLY A 48 4.32 -4.65 -20.39
C GLY A 48 3.34 -3.50 -20.23
N THR A 49 3.79 -2.27 -20.44
CA THR A 49 2.94 -1.06 -20.38
C THR A 49 1.84 -1.08 -21.44
N PHE A 50 2.18 -1.46 -22.69
CA PHE A 50 1.22 -1.57 -23.76
C PHE A 50 0.17 -2.65 -23.51
N ILE A 51 0.59 -3.85 -23.09
CA ILE A 51 -0.31 -4.96 -22.78
C ILE A 51 -1.21 -4.59 -21.59
N ALA A 52 -0.64 -4.06 -20.51
CA ALA A 52 -1.40 -3.64 -19.33
C ALA A 52 -2.37 -2.51 -19.66
N GLY A 53 -1.93 -1.51 -20.43
CA GLY A 53 -2.79 -0.39 -20.88
C GLY A 53 -3.95 -0.82 -21.75
N SER A 54 -3.74 -1.87 -22.57
CA SER A 54 -4.78 -2.42 -23.43
C SER A 54 -5.74 -3.35 -22.70
N ALA A 55 -5.22 -4.21 -21.80
CA ALA A 55 -6.02 -5.20 -21.08
C ALA A 55 -6.72 -4.60 -19.85
N PHE A 56 -6.10 -3.62 -19.19
CA PHE A 56 -6.56 -3.02 -17.94
C PHE A 56 -6.46 -1.48 -17.97
N PRO A 57 -7.17 -0.80 -18.89
CA PRO A 57 -6.99 0.64 -19.12
C PRO A 57 -7.28 1.48 -17.87
N GLN A 58 -8.29 1.11 -17.08
CA GLN A 58 -8.63 1.83 -15.85
C GLN A 58 -7.52 1.74 -14.80
N GLN A 59 -6.99 0.55 -14.55
CA GLN A 59 -5.91 0.32 -13.58
C GLN A 59 -4.61 0.94 -14.06
N ALA A 60 -4.27 0.79 -15.33
CA ALA A 60 -3.08 1.39 -15.93
C ALA A 60 -3.15 2.92 -15.94
N GLY A 61 -4.35 3.50 -16.04
CA GLY A 61 -4.60 4.94 -15.93
C GLY A 61 -4.69 5.47 -14.49
N GLY A 62 -4.36 4.66 -13.46
CA GLY A 62 -4.32 5.08 -12.06
C GLY A 62 -5.67 5.01 -11.34
N SER A 63 -6.63 4.23 -11.85
CA SER A 63 -7.95 4.00 -11.24
C SER A 63 -8.67 5.30 -10.85
N LEU A 64 -8.64 6.29 -11.75
CA LEU A 64 -9.22 7.61 -11.52
C LEU A 64 -10.73 7.53 -11.38
N LEU A 65 -11.26 8.31 -10.44
CA LEU A 65 -12.68 8.48 -10.20
C LEU A 65 -13.11 9.86 -10.72
N TRP A 66 -14.23 9.88 -11.44
CA TRP A 66 -14.74 11.04 -12.13
C TRP A 66 -16.12 11.43 -11.60
N GLN A 67 -16.37 12.71 -11.54
CA GLN A 67 -17.69 13.28 -11.31
C GLN A 67 -17.97 14.29 -12.46
N GLY A 68 -18.78 13.89 -13.42
CA GLY A 68 -18.85 14.57 -14.70
C GLY A 68 -17.50 14.55 -15.41
N ASP A 69 -17.01 15.70 -15.84
CA ASP A 69 -15.72 15.84 -16.53
C ASP A 69 -14.54 16.12 -15.57
N ARG A 70 -14.79 16.13 -14.25
CA ARG A 70 -13.77 16.44 -13.26
C ARG A 70 -13.25 15.17 -12.60
N VAL A 71 -11.92 15.01 -12.56
CA VAL A 71 -11.26 14.00 -11.71
C VAL A 71 -11.39 14.43 -10.25
N ILE A 72 -11.94 13.56 -9.41
CA ILE A 72 -12.14 13.79 -7.97
C ILE A 72 -11.14 13.05 -7.11
N GLY A 73 -10.44 12.06 -7.67
CA GLY A 73 -9.43 11.29 -6.99
C GLY A 73 -9.11 9.98 -7.68
N SER A 74 -8.41 9.12 -6.99
CA SER A 74 -8.12 7.75 -7.39
C SER A 74 -8.65 6.77 -6.36
N ALA A 75 -9.19 5.65 -6.82
CA ALA A 75 -9.60 4.55 -5.93
C ALA A 75 -8.42 3.92 -5.16
N LEU A 76 -7.19 4.22 -5.56
CA LEU A 76 -5.97 3.67 -4.95
C LEU A 76 -5.37 4.58 -3.88
N VAL A 77 -5.87 5.81 -3.73
CA VAL A 77 -5.26 6.82 -2.86
C VAL A 77 -6.31 7.39 -1.90
N ALA A 78 -6.01 7.31 -0.60
CA ALA A 78 -6.83 7.95 0.42
C ALA A 78 -6.80 9.47 0.29
N GLN A 79 -7.91 10.11 0.66
CA GLN A 79 -8.06 11.56 0.71
C GLN A 79 -8.54 12.00 2.09
N PRO A 80 -8.16 13.19 2.56
CA PRO A 80 -8.69 13.72 3.81
C PRO A 80 -10.16 14.12 3.65
N PHE A 81 -10.98 13.74 4.62
CA PHE A 81 -12.37 14.19 4.75
C PHE A 81 -12.54 14.88 6.09
N ALA A 82 -12.78 16.17 6.11
CA ALA A 82 -12.95 16.96 7.34
C ALA A 82 -14.41 17.06 7.78
N ASP A 83 -15.37 16.95 6.85
CA ASP A 83 -16.79 17.11 7.14
C ASP A 83 -17.36 15.86 7.83
N ALA A 84 -18.17 16.08 8.87
CA ALA A 84 -18.83 15.02 9.62
C ALA A 84 -19.78 14.15 8.78
N ARG A 85 -20.21 14.63 7.62
CA ARG A 85 -21.07 13.89 6.67
C ARG A 85 -20.38 12.76 5.94
N TYR A 86 -19.04 12.62 6.07
CA TYR A 86 -18.25 11.62 5.36
C TYR A 86 -17.60 10.61 6.29
N PHE A 87 -17.41 9.40 5.80
CA PHE A 87 -16.51 8.43 6.40
C PHE A 87 -15.07 8.94 6.30
N GLN A 88 -14.33 8.82 7.37
CA GLN A 88 -12.94 9.24 7.42
C GLN A 88 -12.02 8.03 7.27
N PRO A 89 -10.93 8.14 6.51
CA PRO A 89 -9.97 7.07 6.31
C PRO A 89 -9.08 6.88 7.54
N ARG A 90 -8.13 5.95 7.44
CA ARG A 90 -7.07 5.74 8.44
C ARG A 90 -6.20 7.00 8.57
N PRO A 91 -5.64 7.27 9.76
CA PRO A 91 -4.67 8.36 9.94
C PRO A 91 -3.48 8.23 8.98
N SER A 92 -2.97 9.35 8.49
CA SER A 92 -1.86 9.41 7.54
C SER A 92 -0.66 10.15 8.13
N ALA A 93 0.53 9.54 8.07
CA ALA A 93 1.79 10.21 8.38
C ALA A 93 2.19 11.20 7.25
N ALA A 94 1.78 10.89 6.03
CA ALA A 94 2.02 11.70 4.83
C ALA A 94 0.99 12.83 4.63
N LYS A 95 0.02 12.99 5.54
CA LYS A 95 -1.11 13.92 5.36
C LYS A 95 -1.85 13.72 4.03
N TYR A 96 -1.87 12.48 3.54
CA TYR A 96 -2.47 12.07 2.26
C TYR A 96 -1.80 12.68 1.02
N ASP A 97 -0.57 13.17 1.14
CA ASP A 97 0.22 13.63 0.00
C ASP A 97 0.85 12.45 -0.73
N PRO A 98 0.47 12.16 -1.99
CA PRO A 98 1.03 11.05 -2.74
C PRO A 98 2.52 11.23 -3.07
N MET A 99 3.04 12.45 -3.04
CA MET A 99 4.47 12.73 -3.25
C MET A 99 5.31 12.48 -2.00
N ALA A 100 4.66 12.36 -0.82
CA ALA A 100 5.30 12.11 0.46
C ALA A 100 4.88 10.77 1.07
N ALA A 101 4.48 9.79 0.24
CA ALA A 101 3.98 8.50 0.68
C ALA A 101 4.96 7.82 1.66
N ALA A 102 4.57 7.73 2.92
CA ALA A 102 5.37 7.13 3.99
C ALA A 102 4.51 6.75 5.20
N GLY A 103 4.95 5.74 5.94
CA GLY A 103 4.48 5.46 7.30
C GLY A 103 5.29 6.23 8.33
N SER A 104 4.81 6.27 9.58
CA SER A 104 5.55 6.91 10.69
C SER A 104 6.81 6.17 11.09
N ASN A 105 6.90 4.87 10.78
CA ASN A 105 8.04 3.99 11.10
C ASN A 105 8.49 4.03 12.57
N GLN A 106 7.58 4.40 13.48
CA GLN A 106 7.86 4.49 14.91
C GLN A 106 7.87 3.10 15.55
N ALA A 107 8.88 2.84 16.37
CA ALA A 107 8.97 1.62 17.15
C ALA A 107 7.84 1.53 18.19
N ARG A 108 7.40 0.33 18.52
CA ARG A 108 6.35 0.11 19.54
C ARG A 108 6.73 0.62 20.93
N SER A 109 8.03 0.73 21.21
CA SER A 109 8.58 1.29 22.44
C SER A 109 8.69 2.81 22.45
N ASN A 110 8.39 3.49 21.32
CA ASN A 110 8.46 4.94 21.25
C ASN A 110 7.28 5.56 22.05
N PRO A 111 7.55 6.36 23.08
CA PRO A 111 6.50 7.00 23.89
C PRO A 111 5.61 7.94 23.10
N GLU A 112 6.13 8.59 22.06
CA GLU A 112 5.34 9.45 21.17
C GLU A 112 4.26 8.66 20.42
N LEU A 113 4.57 7.40 20.03
CA LEU A 113 3.58 6.52 19.40
C LEU A 113 2.43 6.23 20.34
N VAL A 114 2.74 5.91 21.60
CA VAL A 114 1.72 5.62 22.63
C VAL A 114 0.84 6.85 22.86
N GLN A 115 1.45 8.02 23.06
CA GLN A 115 0.72 9.28 23.26
C GLN A 115 -0.20 9.60 22.08
N ARG A 116 0.29 9.43 20.85
CA ARG A 116 -0.50 9.65 19.64
C ARG A 116 -1.70 8.70 19.55
N ILE A 117 -1.50 7.42 19.86
CA ILE A 117 -2.58 6.42 19.87
C ILE A 117 -3.65 6.77 20.89
N GLU A 118 -3.28 7.20 22.10
CA GLU A 118 -4.24 7.57 23.13
C GLU A 118 -4.97 8.88 22.79
N ALA A 119 -4.27 9.85 22.21
CA ALA A 119 -4.89 11.06 21.68
C ALA A 119 -5.91 10.74 20.58
N ALA A 120 -5.51 9.92 19.61
CA ALA A 120 -6.40 9.47 18.53
C ALA A 120 -7.60 8.67 19.06
N ARG A 121 -7.42 7.84 20.10
CA ARG A 121 -8.50 7.10 20.74
C ARG A 121 -9.56 8.04 21.32
N THR A 122 -9.11 9.06 22.04
CA THR A 122 -10.00 10.06 22.65
C THR A 122 -10.73 10.85 21.56
N GLU A 123 -10.02 11.29 20.54
CA GLU A 123 -10.57 12.06 19.43
C GLU A 123 -11.62 11.26 18.64
N VAL A 124 -11.30 10.03 18.23
CA VAL A 124 -12.20 9.16 17.46
C VAL A 124 -13.44 8.79 18.28
N ALA A 125 -13.24 8.43 19.56
CA ALA A 125 -14.35 8.11 20.46
C ALA A 125 -15.33 9.28 20.62
N ALA A 126 -14.81 10.49 20.83
CA ALA A 126 -15.63 11.69 20.93
C ALA A 126 -16.32 12.03 19.60
N ARG A 127 -15.60 11.94 18.50
CA ARG A 127 -16.11 12.22 17.15
C ARG A 127 -17.26 11.30 16.75
N ASP A 128 -17.07 9.98 16.96
CA ASP A 128 -18.04 8.97 16.50
C ASP A 128 -19.05 8.57 17.58
N GLY A 129 -18.94 9.14 18.79
CA GLY A 129 -19.85 8.89 19.91
C GLY A 129 -19.84 7.46 20.42
N ILE A 130 -18.66 6.84 20.48
CA ILE A 130 -18.45 5.45 20.91
C ILE A 130 -17.53 5.36 22.14
N ASP A 131 -17.57 4.22 22.83
CA ASP A 131 -16.64 3.95 23.91
C ASP A 131 -15.20 3.94 23.39
N PRO A 132 -14.24 4.64 24.04
CA PRO A 132 -12.81 4.60 23.67
C PRO A 132 -12.24 3.19 23.57
N ALA A 133 -12.70 2.22 24.39
CA ALA A 133 -12.28 0.83 24.33
C ALA A 133 -12.78 0.10 23.08
N SER A 134 -13.83 0.61 22.44
CA SER A 134 -14.45 0.05 21.23
C SER A 134 -13.88 0.63 19.93
N VAL A 135 -12.95 1.58 20.01
CA VAL A 135 -12.35 2.18 18.81
C VAL A 135 -11.44 1.16 18.09
N PRO A 136 -11.72 0.82 16.83
CA PRO A 136 -10.87 -0.07 16.05
C PRO A 136 -9.44 0.44 15.91
N SER A 137 -8.46 -0.44 16.09
CA SER A 137 -7.03 -0.08 16.09
C SER A 137 -6.55 0.59 14.80
N GLU A 138 -7.17 0.31 13.69
CA GLU A 138 -6.82 0.93 12.39
C GLU A 138 -7.22 2.41 12.30
N LEU A 139 -8.16 2.88 13.11
CA LEU A 139 -8.48 4.30 13.25
C LEU A 139 -7.53 5.03 14.20
N LEU A 140 -6.71 4.29 14.95
CA LEU A 140 -5.72 4.81 15.90
C LEU A 140 -4.31 4.82 15.33
N THR A 141 -4.05 3.94 14.37
CA THR A 141 -2.71 3.74 13.81
C THR A 141 -2.62 4.23 12.37
N GLN A 142 -1.52 4.88 12.06
CA GLN A 142 -1.26 5.36 10.71
C GLN A 142 -1.05 4.19 9.75
N SER A 143 -1.48 4.34 8.51
CA SER A 143 -1.20 3.36 7.47
C SER A 143 0.28 3.32 7.12
N GLY A 144 0.79 2.16 6.66
CA GLY A 144 2.19 2.02 6.28
C GLY A 144 2.61 2.87 5.08
N SER A 145 1.69 3.13 4.17
CA SER A 145 1.91 4.03 3.02
C SER A 145 1.53 5.48 3.30
N GLY A 146 0.71 5.74 4.31
CA GLY A 146 0.07 7.03 4.52
C GLY A 146 -1.05 7.34 3.51
N LEU A 147 -1.35 6.42 2.58
CA LEU A 147 -2.28 6.62 1.46
C LEU A 147 -3.33 5.50 1.33
N ASP A 148 -3.45 4.60 2.33
CA ASP A 148 -4.39 3.47 2.28
C ASP A 148 -5.84 3.96 2.20
N PRO A 149 -6.57 3.72 1.08
CA PRO A 149 -7.94 4.18 0.90
C PRO A 149 -8.96 3.27 1.58
N HIS A 150 -8.54 2.19 2.23
CA HIS A 150 -9.43 1.18 2.75
C HIS A 150 -9.58 1.21 4.27
N LEU A 151 -10.78 0.83 4.71
CA LEU A 151 -11.09 0.47 6.09
C LEU A 151 -11.62 -0.95 6.16
N SER A 152 -11.49 -1.60 7.31
CA SER A 152 -12.29 -2.78 7.59
C SER A 152 -13.79 -2.41 7.69
N PRO A 153 -14.70 -3.35 7.42
CA PRO A 153 -16.13 -3.12 7.64
C PRO A 153 -16.44 -2.66 9.07
N GLN A 154 -15.68 -3.15 10.05
CA GLN A 154 -15.83 -2.79 11.45
C GLN A 154 -15.46 -1.32 11.72
N ALA A 155 -14.33 -0.85 11.17
CA ALA A 155 -13.91 0.54 11.34
C ALA A 155 -14.79 1.54 10.56
N ALA A 156 -15.40 1.11 9.48
CA ALA A 156 -16.43 1.89 8.81
C ALA A 156 -17.73 1.90 9.62
N ALA A 157 -18.15 0.75 10.17
CA ALA A 157 -19.41 0.62 10.90
C ALA A 157 -19.51 1.55 12.12
N VAL A 158 -18.41 1.76 12.86
CA VAL A 158 -18.42 2.67 14.02
C VAL A 158 -18.70 4.12 13.65
N GLN A 159 -18.51 4.51 12.39
CA GLN A 159 -18.75 5.86 11.89
C GLN A 159 -20.19 6.08 11.37
N VAL A 160 -20.98 5.00 11.18
CA VAL A 160 -22.31 5.04 10.55
C VAL A 160 -23.24 6.03 11.28
N ARG A 161 -23.31 5.94 12.61
CA ARG A 161 -24.18 6.79 13.43
C ARG A 161 -23.91 8.28 13.21
N ARG A 162 -22.64 8.67 13.25
CA ARG A 162 -22.22 10.07 13.02
C ARG A 162 -22.59 10.54 11.62
N VAL A 163 -22.25 9.73 10.60
CA VAL A 163 -22.53 10.07 9.20
C VAL A 163 -24.03 10.19 8.95
N ALA A 164 -24.83 9.26 9.46
CA ALA A 164 -26.27 9.26 9.36
C ALA A 164 -26.87 10.53 10.00
N ALA A 165 -26.48 10.84 11.24
CA ALA A 165 -26.92 12.04 11.95
C ALA A 165 -26.55 13.33 11.22
N ALA A 166 -25.30 13.44 10.72
CA ALA A 166 -24.82 14.61 10.00
C ALA A 166 -25.51 14.83 8.64
N ARG A 167 -26.05 13.76 8.05
CA ARG A 167 -26.79 13.81 6.77
C ARG A 167 -28.31 13.85 6.96
N GLY A 168 -28.82 13.71 8.18
CA GLY A 168 -30.26 13.60 8.44
C GLY A 168 -30.87 12.31 7.87
N LEU A 169 -30.07 11.25 7.70
CA LEU A 169 -30.50 9.96 7.15
C LEU A 169 -30.73 8.93 8.27
N PRO A 170 -31.62 7.97 8.07
CA PRO A 170 -31.71 6.82 8.98
C PRO A 170 -30.40 6.02 9.01
N GLU A 171 -29.94 5.62 10.20
CA GLU A 171 -28.71 4.78 10.34
C GLU A 171 -28.80 3.51 9.50
N ALA A 172 -29.94 2.86 9.43
CA ALA A 172 -30.17 1.66 8.61
C ALA A 172 -29.87 1.91 7.12
N ARG A 173 -30.15 3.10 6.61
CA ARG A 173 -29.89 3.47 5.21
C ARG A 173 -28.38 3.57 4.94
N VAL A 174 -27.65 4.22 5.85
CA VAL A 174 -26.19 4.35 5.74
C VAL A 174 -25.50 3.00 5.96
N ALA A 175 -26.00 2.19 6.90
CA ALA A 175 -25.48 0.84 7.14
C ALA A 175 -25.72 -0.09 5.93
N ALA A 176 -26.88 0.00 5.27
CA ALA A 176 -27.14 -0.77 4.03
C ALA A 176 -26.17 -0.35 2.92
N LEU A 177 -25.96 0.95 2.71
CA LEU A 177 -25.00 1.45 1.72
C LEU A 177 -23.58 0.96 2.03
N LEU A 178 -23.17 0.98 3.29
CA LEU A 178 -21.89 0.44 3.72
C LEU A 178 -21.76 -1.04 3.36
N ALA A 179 -22.79 -1.86 3.66
CA ALA A 179 -22.79 -3.29 3.36
C ALA A 179 -22.65 -3.58 1.86
N GLU A 180 -23.29 -2.78 1.00
CA GLU A 180 -23.17 -2.88 -0.46
C GLU A 180 -21.75 -2.58 -0.97
N HIS A 181 -20.98 -1.75 -0.22
CA HIS A 181 -19.62 -1.35 -0.58
C HIS A 181 -18.52 -2.21 0.06
N VAL A 182 -18.90 -3.24 0.83
CA VAL A 182 -17.93 -4.18 1.38
C VAL A 182 -17.39 -5.07 0.25
N GLN A 183 -16.11 -4.93 -0.03
CA GLN A 183 -15.38 -5.80 -0.94
C GLN A 183 -14.98 -7.07 -0.18
N PRO A 184 -15.38 -8.27 -0.64
CA PRO A 184 -15.00 -9.53 0.00
C PRO A 184 -13.51 -9.83 -0.22
N ARG A 185 -13.05 -10.92 0.38
CA ARG A 185 -11.73 -11.49 0.08
C ARG A 185 -11.58 -11.78 -1.41
N GLN A 186 -10.43 -11.45 -1.98
CA GLN A 186 -10.14 -11.78 -3.36
C GLN A 186 -10.09 -13.31 -3.53
N TYR A 187 -10.81 -13.83 -4.51
CA TYR A 187 -11.01 -15.27 -4.74
C TYR A 187 -11.55 -16.04 -3.52
N GLY A 188 -12.18 -15.35 -2.56
CA GLY A 188 -12.69 -15.93 -1.33
C GLY A 188 -11.66 -16.23 -0.24
N VAL A 189 -10.35 -16.18 -0.56
CA VAL A 189 -9.27 -16.62 0.34
C VAL A 189 -8.21 -15.54 0.60
N LEU A 190 -7.94 -14.65 -0.34
CA LEU A 190 -6.85 -13.68 -0.25
C LEU A 190 -7.30 -12.34 0.38
N GLY A 191 -6.51 -11.84 1.30
CA GLY A 191 -6.74 -10.57 1.98
C GLY A 191 -7.85 -10.62 3.03
N ALA A 192 -8.31 -9.45 3.45
CA ALA A 192 -9.45 -9.28 4.36
C ALA A 192 -10.57 -8.51 3.67
N PRO A 193 -11.83 -8.63 4.12
CA PRO A 193 -12.91 -7.75 3.67
C PRO A 193 -12.53 -6.30 3.94
N ARG A 194 -12.83 -5.42 3.00
CA ARG A 194 -12.46 -4.01 3.06
C ARG A 194 -13.51 -3.12 2.42
N VAL A 195 -13.48 -1.85 2.75
CA VAL A 195 -14.33 -0.80 2.18
C VAL A 195 -13.45 0.34 1.69
N ASN A 196 -13.61 0.74 0.45
CA ASN A 196 -12.93 1.91 -0.07
C ASN A 196 -13.69 3.18 0.36
N VAL A 197 -13.04 4.02 1.16
CA VAL A 197 -13.67 5.19 1.78
C VAL A 197 -14.11 6.22 0.74
N LEU A 198 -13.29 6.46 -0.29
CA LEU A 198 -13.63 7.43 -1.33
C LEU A 198 -14.87 7.00 -2.13
N THR A 199 -14.91 5.74 -2.57
CA THR A 199 -16.06 5.22 -3.32
C THR A 199 -17.34 5.21 -2.49
N LEU A 200 -17.24 4.88 -1.19
CA LEU A 200 -18.36 4.93 -0.26
C LEU A 200 -18.88 6.36 -0.07
N ASN A 201 -17.98 7.33 0.13
CA ASN A 201 -18.36 8.73 0.26
C ASN A 201 -19.02 9.29 -1.00
N LEU A 202 -18.54 8.91 -2.18
CA LEU A 202 -19.20 9.27 -3.44
C LEU A 202 -20.57 8.64 -3.61
N ALA A 203 -20.78 7.44 -3.11
CA ALA A 203 -22.07 6.81 -3.10
C ALA A 203 -23.04 7.50 -2.12
N LEU A 204 -22.55 7.94 -0.97
CA LEU A 204 -23.33 8.77 -0.03
C LEU A 204 -23.83 10.07 -0.68
N ASP A 205 -23.01 10.73 -1.50
CA ASP A 205 -23.40 11.98 -2.17
C ASP A 205 -24.47 11.80 -3.26
N ARG A 206 -24.72 10.57 -3.66
CA ARG A 206 -25.78 10.20 -4.61
C ARG A 206 -27.08 9.81 -3.93
N LEU A 207 -27.08 9.66 -2.61
CA LEU A 207 -28.32 9.44 -1.87
C LEU A 207 -29.18 10.70 -1.90
N PRO A 208 -30.50 10.55 -2.10
CA PRO A 208 -31.44 11.67 -2.06
C PRO A 208 -31.57 12.26 -0.66
#